data_454817cf2618ff9ce0aeaf5aaf86ca7c
#
_entry.id   454817cf2618ff9ce0aeaf5aaf86ca7c
#
_cell.length_a   1.000
_cell.length_b   1.000
_cell.length_c   1.000
_cell.angle_alpha   90.00
_cell.angle_beta   90.00
_cell.angle_gamma   90.00
#
_symmetry.space_group_name_H-M   'P 1'
#
loop_
_entity.id
_entity.type
_entity.pdbx_description
1 polymer ?
#
loop_
_entity_poly.entity_id
_entity_poly.type
_entity_poly.pdbx_seq_one_letter_code
_entity_poly.pdbx_strand_id
1 'polypeptide(L)' 'MPFKIKEARKEKGFTQGELAKRANVSRATIIGLENGSITVTNTETLTKIAGALDKKVSDI' A
#
# COMPACT_ATOMS: atom_id res chain seq x y z
N MET A 1 7.88 10.88 -2.93
CA MET A 1 7.24 9.86 -2.07
C MET A 1 8.08 8.61 -2.08
N PRO A 2 8.40 8.05 -0.91
CA PRO A 2 9.24 6.85 -0.85
C PRO A 2 8.55 5.59 -1.36
N PHE A 3 7.20 5.59 -1.41
CA PHE A 3 6.44 4.42 -1.83
C PHE A 3 5.62 4.72 -3.08
N LYS A 4 5.50 3.71 -3.95
CA LYS A 4 4.70 3.78 -5.18
C LYS A 4 3.36 3.05 -5.03
N ILE A 5 2.85 3.01 -3.80
CA ILE A 5 1.62 2.28 -3.48
C ILE A 5 0.42 2.88 -4.21
N LYS A 6 0.30 4.19 -4.24
CA LYS A 6 -0.82 4.87 -4.89
C LYS A 6 -0.90 4.56 -6.37
N GLU A 7 0.24 4.60 -7.07
CA GLU A 7 0.29 4.31 -8.50
C GLU A 7 -0.12 2.87 -8.78
N ALA A 8 0.45 1.91 -8.03
CA ALA A 8 0.12 0.50 -8.18
C ALA A 8 -1.36 0.23 -7.86
N ARG A 9 -1.90 0.91 -6.84
CA ARG A 9 -3.30 0.80 -6.47
C ARG A 9 -4.21 1.26 -7.61
N LYS A 10 -3.88 2.39 -8.22
CA LYS A 10 -4.66 2.94 -9.33
C LYS A 10 -4.61 2.03 -10.55
N GLU A 11 -3.47 1.42 -10.82
CA GLU A 11 -3.35 0.44 -11.91
C GLU A 11 -4.33 -0.72 -11.73
N LYS A 12 -4.56 -1.14 -10.49
CA LYS A 12 -5.51 -2.22 -10.19
C LYS A 12 -6.96 -1.74 -10.11
N GLY A 13 -7.19 -0.43 -10.14
CA GLY A 13 -8.54 0.12 -10.00
C GLY A 13 -9.10 0.03 -8.59
N PHE A 14 -8.25 -0.06 -7.57
CA PHE A 14 -8.69 -0.17 -6.18
C PHE A 14 -8.83 1.19 -5.54
N THR A 15 -9.85 1.35 -4.67
CA THR A 15 -9.91 2.48 -3.75
C THR A 15 -8.95 2.21 -2.60
N GLN A 16 -8.65 3.23 -1.80
CA GLN A 16 -7.83 3.06 -0.61
C GLN A 16 -8.44 2.04 0.35
N GLY A 17 -9.76 2.08 0.52
CA GLY A 17 -10.47 1.12 1.36
C GLY A 17 -10.39 -0.30 0.83
N GLU A 18 -10.48 -0.48 -0.49
CA GLU A 18 -10.35 -1.79 -1.11
C GLU A 18 -8.96 -2.37 -0.91
N LEU A 19 -7.94 -1.56 -1.13
CA LEU A 19 -6.57 -2.02 -0.92
C LEU A 19 -6.33 -2.40 0.54
N ALA A 20 -6.81 -1.58 1.47
CA ALA A 20 -6.68 -1.86 2.90
C ALA A 20 -7.31 -3.21 3.26
N LYS A 21 -8.51 -3.45 2.75
CA LYS A 21 -9.23 -4.70 2.98
C LYS A 21 -8.49 -5.90 2.40
N ARG A 22 -8.01 -5.78 1.17
CA ARG A 22 -7.30 -6.87 0.48
C ARG A 22 -5.95 -7.16 1.13
N ALA A 23 -5.27 -6.12 1.61
CA ALA A 23 -3.98 -6.27 2.27
C ALA A 23 -4.11 -6.60 3.76
N ASN A 24 -5.33 -6.58 4.29
CA ASN A 24 -5.61 -6.83 5.71
C ASN A 24 -4.84 -5.84 6.61
N VAL A 25 -4.86 -4.57 6.22
CA VAL A 25 -4.29 -3.46 6.99
C VAL A 25 -5.36 -2.37 7.16
N SER A 26 -5.13 -1.41 8.04
CA SER A 26 -6.08 -0.32 8.23
C SER A 26 -6.04 0.65 7.04
N ARG A 27 -7.18 1.28 6.75
CA ARG A 27 -7.24 2.32 5.73
C ARG A 27 -6.32 3.49 6.07
N ALA A 28 -6.21 3.83 7.37
CA ALA A 28 -5.33 4.89 7.82
C ALA A 28 -3.87 4.60 7.47
N THR A 29 -3.45 3.33 7.51
CA THR A 29 -2.12 2.92 7.10
C THR A 29 -1.89 3.20 5.61
N ILE A 30 -2.85 2.85 4.77
CA ILE A 30 -2.77 3.10 3.33
C ILE A 30 -2.70 4.61 3.06
N ILE A 31 -3.58 5.38 3.68
CA ILE A 31 -3.61 6.83 3.51
C ILE A 31 -2.27 7.45 3.94
N GLY A 32 -1.76 7.05 5.10
CA GLY A 32 -0.49 7.58 5.60
C GLY A 32 0.70 7.26 4.71
N LEU A 33 0.74 6.04 4.17
CA LEU A 33 1.82 5.63 3.26
C LEU A 33 1.73 6.37 1.92
N GLU A 34 0.52 6.65 1.44
CA GLU A 34 0.32 7.33 0.15
C GLU A 34 0.60 8.83 0.24
N ASN A 35 0.24 9.47 1.36
CA ASN A 35 0.41 10.92 1.49
C ASN A 35 1.75 11.34 2.11
N GLY A 36 2.57 10.37 2.51
CA GLY A 36 3.89 10.65 3.07
C GLY A 36 3.93 10.90 4.56
N SER A 37 2.79 10.82 5.27
CA SER A 37 2.79 11.00 6.72
C SER A 37 3.37 9.76 7.44
N ILE A 38 3.34 8.60 6.79
CA ILE A 38 4.03 7.40 7.27
C ILE A 38 5.15 7.13 6.28
N THR A 39 6.40 7.31 6.71
CA THR A 39 7.57 7.09 5.86
C THR A 39 8.34 5.84 6.26
N VAL A 40 8.07 5.31 7.44
CA VAL A 40 8.71 4.09 7.96
C VAL A 40 7.61 3.13 8.37
N THR A 41 7.69 1.89 7.86
CA THR A 41 6.76 0.83 8.22
C THR A 41 7.52 -0.49 8.23
N ASN A 42 6.92 -1.55 8.80
CA ASN A 42 7.61 -2.82 8.85
C ASN A 42 7.43 -3.60 7.53
N THR A 43 8.33 -4.57 7.34
CA THR A 43 8.32 -5.42 6.14
C THR A 43 7.03 -6.20 6.00
N GLU A 44 6.45 -6.65 7.10
CA GLU A 44 5.21 -7.41 7.08
C GLU A 44 4.07 -6.61 6.44
N THR A 45 3.92 -5.34 6.83
CA THR A 45 2.90 -4.46 6.26
C THR A 45 3.13 -4.26 4.76
N LEU A 46 4.38 -3.99 4.36
CA LEU A 46 4.72 -3.82 2.95
C LEU A 46 4.49 -5.11 2.15
N THR A 47 4.80 -6.26 2.72
CA THR A 47 4.58 -7.56 2.06
C THR A 47 3.08 -7.79 1.81
N LYS A 48 2.24 -7.48 2.79
CA LYS A 48 0.79 -7.60 2.66
C LYS A 48 0.25 -6.70 1.55
N ILE A 49 0.71 -5.45 1.52
CA ILE A 49 0.27 -4.48 0.52
C ILE A 49 0.77 -4.88 -0.88
N ALA A 50 2.03 -5.27 -1.00
CA ALA A 50 2.59 -5.71 -2.26
C ALA A 50 1.85 -6.93 -2.80
N GLY A 51 1.54 -7.90 -1.94
CA GLY A 51 0.77 -9.08 -2.32
C GLY A 51 -0.62 -8.74 -2.84
N ALA A 52 -1.29 -7.78 -2.19
CA ALA A 52 -2.61 -7.31 -2.62
C ALA A 52 -2.55 -6.59 -3.97
N LEU A 53 -1.42 -5.98 -4.29
CA LEU A 53 -1.20 -5.27 -5.55
C LEU A 53 -0.55 -6.12 -6.63
N ASP A 54 -0.25 -7.38 -6.32
CA ASP A 54 0.42 -8.30 -7.25
C ASP A 54 1.80 -7.77 -7.65
N LYS A 55 2.49 -7.15 -6.71
CA LYS A 55 3.80 -6.52 -6.90
C LYS A 55 4.80 -7.08 -5.89
N LYS A 56 6.08 -6.84 -6.14
CA LYS A 56 7.13 -7.11 -5.16
C LYS A 56 7.27 -5.91 -4.23
N VAL A 57 7.74 -6.15 -3.01
CA VAL A 57 7.99 -5.05 -2.07
C VAL A 57 8.93 -4.01 -2.68
N SER A 58 9.93 -4.45 -3.45
CA SER A 58 10.87 -3.54 -4.12
C SER A 58 10.22 -2.66 -5.19
N ASP A 59 9.01 -3.00 -5.64
CA ASP A 59 8.30 -2.25 -6.68
C ASP A 59 7.33 -1.22 -6.11
N ILE A 60 7.21 -1.16 -4.82
CA ILE A 60 6.33 -0.20 -4.15
C ILE A 60 7.12 0.62 -3.12
#